data_b020ea89df57e36c80f73cdd5e668f1a
#
_entry.id   b020ea89df57e36c80f73cdd5e668f1a
#
_cell.length_a   1.000
_cell.length_b   1.000
_cell.length_c   1.000
_cell.angle_alpha   90.00
_cell.angle_beta   90.00
_cell.angle_gamma   90.00
#
_symmetry.space_group_name_H-M   'P 1'
#
loop_
_entity.id
_entity.type
_entity.pdbx_description
1 polymer ?
#
loop_
_entity_poly.entity_id
_entity_poly.type
_entity_poly.pdbx_seq_one_letter_code
_entity_poly.pdbx_strand_id
1 'polypeptide(L)'
;MSILINESTRLVVQGITGRDGYFHAMKMKAYGTNVVAGTSPGKGGTNVDNIPVFNTMYEAVDQTGANTSAIFVPAAFAADAIMEAADAGIGLIICITEGIPTLDVIEAYQFAQQKGSILVGPNLINMGVGTKTIPAIYIFLFNGKAVQNFQNPYESMTMEAIVWTVIQRWKVLL
;
A
#
# COMPACT_ATOMS: atom_id res chain seq x y z
N MET A 1 -16.31 -7.14 5.04
CA MET A 1 -15.18 -7.02 6.01
C MET A 1 -13.90 -7.33 5.23
N SER A 2 -12.92 -6.46 5.21
CA SER A 2 -11.60 -6.78 4.63
C SER A 2 -10.83 -7.70 5.58
N ILE A 3 -10.04 -8.64 5.04
CA ILE A 3 -9.28 -9.60 5.87
C ILE A 3 -8.06 -8.95 6.54
N LEU A 4 -7.40 -8.02 5.85
CA LEU A 4 -6.13 -7.42 6.29
C LEU A 4 -6.25 -5.97 6.79
N ILE A 5 -7.36 -5.29 6.50
CA ILE A 5 -7.56 -3.87 6.79
C ILE A 5 -8.88 -3.68 7.52
N ASN A 6 -8.87 -2.86 8.56
CA ASN A 6 -10.04 -2.56 9.39
C ASN A 6 -9.98 -1.09 9.88
N GLU A 7 -10.87 -0.74 10.80
CA GLU A 7 -10.96 0.62 11.36
C GLU A 7 -9.74 1.03 12.20
N SER A 8 -8.94 0.06 12.67
CA SER A 8 -7.69 0.32 13.40
C SER A 8 -6.49 0.57 12.47
N THR A 9 -6.68 0.46 11.14
CA THR A 9 -5.61 0.69 10.18
C THR A 9 -5.16 2.15 10.21
N ARG A 10 -3.84 2.35 10.42
CA ARG A 10 -3.16 3.65 10.40
C ARG A 10 -2.11 3.61 9.30
N LEU A 11 -2.42 4.27 8.19
CA LEU A 11 -1.64 4.16 6.96
C LEU A 11 -0.54 5.22 6.90
N VAL A 12 0.68 4.80 6.61
CA VAL A 12 1.77 5.67 6.17
C VAL A 12 2.02 5.48 4.67
N VAL A 13 2.25 6.57 3.95
CA VAL A 13 2.54 6.56 2.51
C VAL A 13 4.00 6.86 2.27
N GLN A 14 4.77 5.87 1.81
CA GLN A 14 6.17 6.07 1.42
C GLN A 14 6.23 6.68 0.01
N GLY A 15 7.03 7.73 -0.13
CA GLY A 15 7.10 8.51 -1.37
C GLY A 15 5.95 9.51 -1.52
N ILE A 16 5.32 9.95 -0.43
CA ILE A 16 4.14 10.83 -0.44
C ILE A 16 4.35 12.14 -1.20
N THR A 17 5.58 12.66 -1.27
CA THR A 17 5.90 13.91 -1.98
C THR A 17 6.11 13.71 -3.49
N GLY A 18 6.14 12.46 -3.96
CA GLY A 18 6.16 12.13 -5.38
C GLY A 18 4.77 12.27 -6.00
N ARG A 19 4.71 12.39 -7.34
CA ARG A 19 3.45 12.57 -8.08
C ARG A 19 2.40 11.51 -7.73
N ASP A 20 2.79 10.25 -7.79
CA ASP A 20 1.87 9.13 -7.62
C ASP A 20 1.52 8.92 -6.13
N GLY A 21 2.54 9.04 -5.23
CA GLY A 21 2.32 8.98 -3.78
C GLY A 21 1.37 10.07 -3.30
N TYR A 22 1.56 11.31 -3.76
CA TYR A 22 0.66 12.43 -3.47
C TYR A 22 -0.77 12.15 -3.96
N PHE A 23 -0.90 11.82 -5.25
CA PHE A 23 -2.21 11.59 -5.86
C PHE A 23 -3.01 10.52 -5.13
N HIS A 24 -2.37 9.37 -4.86
CA HIS A 24 -3.05 8.27 -4.17
C HIS A 24 -3.33 8.57 -2.70
N ALA A 25 -2.41 9.24 -1.99
CA ALA A 25 -2.64 9.65 -0.61
C ALA A 25 -3.88 10.55 -0.49
N MET A 26 -4.03 11.54 -1.40
CA MET A 26 -5.20 12.43 -1.42
C MET A 26 -6.48 11.67 -1.72
N LYS A 27 -6.45 10.74 -2.66
CA LYS A 27 -7.62 9.91 -2.98
C LYS A 27 -8.02 9.00 -1.82
N MET A 28 -7.06 8.36 -1.17
CA MET A 28 -7.29 7.53 0.01
C MET A 28 -7.90 8.36 1.15
N LYS A 29 -7.35 9.54 1.43
CA LYS A 29 -7.87 10.46 2.44
C LYS A 29 -9.31 10.90 2.13
N ALA A 30 -9.59 11.30 0.88
CA ALA A 30 -10.92 11.70 0.45
C ALA A 30 -11.96 10.58 0.57
N TYR A 31 -11.53 9.34 0.47
CA TYR A 31 -12.39 8.16 0.66
C TYR A 31 -12.61 7.80 2.14
N GLY A 32 -11.86 8.38 3.05
CA GLY A 32 -11.96 8.15 4.48
C GLY A 32 -10.93 7.16 5.05
N THR A 33 -9.87 6.83 4.29
CA THR A 33 -8.74 6.07 4.81
C THR A 33 -7.98 6.91 5.82
N ASN A 34 -7.62 6.32 6.96
CA ASN A 34 -6.85 6.99 8.00
C ASN A 34 -5.36 7.07 7.61
N VAL A 35 -5.02 8.03 6.74
CA VAL A 35 -3.64 8.33 6.35
C VAL A 35 -3.03 9.21 7.42
N VAL A 36 -2.18 8.65 8.27
CA VAL A 36 -1.62 9.32 9.46
C VAL A 36 -0.27 9.98 9.21
N ALA A 37 0.47 9.52 8.19
CA ALA A 37 1.81 10.02 7.89
C ALA A 37 2.20 9.78 6.43
N GLY A 38 3.24 10.47 5.99
CA GLY A 38 4.00 10.12 4.81
C GLY A 38 5.50 10.09 5.11
N THR A 39 6.27 9.38 4.29
CA THR A 39 7.73 9.46 4.35
C THR A 39 8.32 9.91 3.02
N SER A 40 9.34 10.74 3.10
CA SER A 40 10.17 11.17 1.98
C SER A 40 11.51 11.63 2.52
N PRO A 41 12.63 10.92 2.26
CA PRO A 41 13.94 11.32 2.74
C PRO A 41 14.30 12.75 2.36
N GLY A 42 14.82 13.52 3.32
CA GLY A 42 15.19 14.93 3.16
C GLY A 42 14.00 15.91 3.16
N LYS A 43 12.78 15.45 3.39
CA LYS A 43 11.57 16.31 3.46
C LYS A 43 10.82 16.18 4.79
N GLY A 44 11.43 15.57 5.79
CA GLY A 44 10.89 15.50 7.14
C GLY A 44 10.63 16.89 7.73
N GLY A 45 9.56 16.98 8.53
CA GLY A 45 9.07 18.24 9.11
C GLY A 45 8.19 19.08 8.19
N THR A 46 7.96 18.64 6.93
CA THR A 46 6.97 19.26 6.03
C THR A 46 5.60 18.62 6.17
N ASN A 47 4.59 19.20 5.55
CA ASN A 47 3.24 18.65 5.49
C ASN A 47 2.76 18.55 4.04
N VAL A 48 2.03 17.50 3.75
CA VAL A 48 1.32 17.29 2.48
C VAL A 48 -0.17 17.22 2.81
N ASP A 49 -0.90 18.30 2.50
CA ASP A 49 -2.35 18.43 2.77
C ASP A 49 -2.73 18.01 4.22
N ASN A 50 -2.03 18.59 5.22
CA ASN A 50 -2.14 18.28 6.65
C ASN A 50 -1.71 16.85 7.05
N ILE A 51 -1.03 16.10 6.18
CA ILE A 51 -0.38 14.85 6.53
C ILE A 51 1.09 15.16 6.85
N PRO A 52 1.57 14.87 8.06
CA PRO A 52 2.96 15.10 8.42
C PRO A 52 3.88 14.19 7.61
N VAL A 53 5.03 14.73 7.18
CA VAL A 53 6.05 14.00 6.42
C VAL A 53 7.28 13.80 7.29
N PHE A 54 7.80 12.58 7.32
CA PHE A 54 8.97 12.16 8.08
C PHE A 54 10.10 11.74 7.12
N ASN A 55 11.34 11.73 7.63
CA ASN A 55 12.47 11.25 6.84
C ASN A 55 12.54 9.72 6.79
N THR A 56 12.10 9.06 7.86
CA THR A 56 12.21 7.61 8.04
C THR A 56 10.88 6.99 8.46
N MET A 57 10.76 5.68 8.25
CA MET A 57 9.63 4.91 8.74
C MET A 57 9.61 4.82 10.27
N TYR A 58 10.78 4.76 10.91
CA TYR A 58 10.87 4.74 12.38
C TYR A 58 10.25 5.97 13.01
N GLU A 59 10.60 7.17 12.50
CA GLU A 59 10.01 8.43 12.97
C GLU A 59 8.50 8.44 12.77
N ALA A 60 8.03 7.99 11.61
CA ALA A 60 6.61 7.95 11.28
C ALA A 60 5.84 7.00 12.21
N VAL A 61 6.36 5.81 12.46
CA VAL A 61 5.74 4.82 13.34
C VAL A 61 5.72 5.30 14.79
N ASP A 62 6.84 5.80 15.29
CA ASP A 62 6.98 6.28 16.67
C ASP A 62 5.99 7.41 16.97
N GLN A 63 5.89 8.39 16.07
CA GLN A 63 5.06 9.57 16.31
C GLN A 63 3.59 9.38 16.00
N THR A 64 3.23 8.45 15.11
CA THR A 64 1.85 8.30 14.66
C THR A 64 1.21 6.97 14.97
N GLY A 65 1.97 5.97 15.41
CA GLY A 65 1.50 4.61 15.61
C GLY A 65 1.01 3.96 14.31
N ALA A 66 1.62 4.29 13.17
CA ALA A 66 1.32 3.67 11.89
C ALA A 66 1.56 2.15 11.95
N ASN A 67 0.65 1.36 11.37
CA ASN A 67 0.72 -0.10 11.35
C ASN A 67 0.62 -0.70 9.94
N THR A 68 0.39 0.15 8.95
CA THR A 68 0.24 -0.24 7.55
C THR A 68 1.03 0.74 6.68
N SER A 69 1.76 0.24 5.68
CA SER A 69 2.50 1.05 4.72
C SER A 69 2.02 0.84 3.30
N ALA A 70 1.90 1.92 2.51
CA ALA A 70 1.73 1.89 1.06
C ALA A 70 2.94 2.53 0.38
N ILE A 71 3.61 1.79 -0.50
CA ILE A 71 4.90 2.15 -1.11
C ILE A 71 4.69 2.63 -2.54
N PHE A 72 5.06 3.90 -2.80
CA PHE A 72 5.02 4.57 -4.10
C PHE A 72 6.40 5.12 -4.50
N VAL A 73 7.46 4.50 -4.03
CA VAL A 73 8.83 4.90 -4.40
C VAL A 73 9.26 4.27 -5.72
N PRO A 74 10.24 4.83 -6.45
CA PRO A 74 10.79 4.21 -7.66
C PRO A 74 11.35 2.80 -7.39
N ALA A 75 11.34 1.94 -8.43
CA ALA A 75 11.74 0.53 -8.33
C ALA A 75 13.11 0.30 -7.68
N ALA A 76 14.09 1.18 -7.95
CA ALA A 76 15.44 1.09 -7.39
C ALA A 76 15.48 1.24 -5.85
N PHE A 77 14.44 1.79 -5.24
CA PHE A 77 14.36 2.04 -3.78
C PHE A 77 13.28 1.22 -3.09
N ALA A 78 12.51 0.44 -3.86
CA ALA A 78 11.32 -0.21 -3.33
C ALA A 78 11.65 -1.38 -2.39
N ALA A 79 12.72 -2.13 -2.65
CA ALA A 79 13.17 -3.20 -1.76
C ALA A 79 13.62 -2.64 -0.41
N ASP A 80 14.43 -1.57 -0.41
CA ASP A 80 14.85 -0.88 0.82
C ASP A 80 13.63 -0.33 1.58
N ALA A 81 12.66 0.25 0.88
CA ALA A 81 11.44 0.76 1.48
C ALA A 81 10.58 -0.33 2.13
N ILE A 82 10.54 -1.54 1.55
CA ILE A 82 9.88 -2.71 2.14
C ILE A 82 10.62 -3.12 3.43
N MET A 83 11.94 -3.25 3.36
CA MET A 83 12.75 -3.66 4.51
C MET A 83 12.69 -2.63 5.65
N GLU A 84 12.78 -1.34 5.34
CA GLU A 84 12.64 -0.27 6.33
C GLU A 84 11.27 -0.31 7.03
N ALA A 85 10.19 -0.51 6.27
CA ALA A 85 8.85 -0.63 6.85
C ALA A 85 8.74 -1.84 7.78
N ALA A 86 9.26 -3.00 7.37
CA ALA A 86 9.23 -4.21 8.17
C ALA A 86 10.07 -4.05 9.46
N ASP A 87 11.23 -3.43 9.36
CA ASP A 87 12.12 -3.20 10.52
C ASP A 87 11.55 -2.18 11.50
N ALA A 88 10.79 -1.19 10.99
CA ALA A 88 10.05 -0.23 11.81
C ALA A 88 8.80 -0.83 12.50
N GLY A 89 8.48 -2.12 12.28
CA GLY A 89 7.37 -2.81 12.93
C GLY A 89 6.02 -2.69 12.21
N ILE A 90 6.00 -2.33 10.94
CA ILE A 90 4.78 -2.30 10.13
C ILE A 90 4.28 -3.73 9.88
N GLY A 91 3.05 -4.03 10.31
CA GLY A 91 2.45 -5.37 10.15
C GLY A 91 1.96 -5.67 8.75
N LEU A 92 1.52 -4.67 7.98
CA LEU A 92 1.03 -4.82 6.60
C LEU A 92 1.76 -3.86 5.68
N ILE A 93 2.46 -4.39 4.68
CA ILE A 93 3.22 -3.63 3.69
C ILE A 93 2.60 -3.86 2.31
N ILE A 94 2.18 -2.79 1.64
CA ILE A 94 1.56 -2.81 0.33
C ILE A 94 2.50 -2.14 -0.66
N CYS A 95 3.17 -2.92 -1.51
CA CYS A 95 4.09 -2.40 -2.50
C CYS A 95 3.40 -2.28 -3.86
N ILE A 96 3.20 -1.04 -4.31
CA ILE A 96 2.57 -0.72 -5.59
C ILE A 96 3.59 -0.76 -6.72
N THR A 97 4.83 -0.43 -6.42
CA THR A 97 5.92 -0.29 -7.39
C THR A 97 6.12 -1.55 -8.22
N GLU A 98 6.25 -1.38 -9.52
CA GLU A 98 6.60 -2.43 -10.48
C GLU A 98 8.05 -2.29 -10.96
N GLY A 99 8.59 -3.36 -11.59
CA GLY A 99 9.93 -3.33 -12.17
C GLY A 99 11.07 -3.44 -11.16
N ILE A 100 10.80 -3.88 -9.94
CA ILE A 100 11.84 -4.18 -8.94
C ILE A 100 12.62 -5.42 -9.40
N PRO A 101 13.96 -5.43 -9.35
CA PRO A 101 14.75 -6.61 -9.69
C PRO A 101 14.33 -7.82 -8.84
N THR A 102 14.24 -8.99 -9.47
CA THR A 102 13.70 -10.19 -8.81
C THR A 102 14.48 -10.59 -7.56
N LEU A 103 15.80 -10.46 -7.58
CA LEU A 103 16.63 -10.81 -6.42
C LEU A 103 16.34 -9.86 -5.23
N ASP A 104 16.18 -8.57 -5.49
CA ASP A 104 15.88 -7.58 -4.47
C ASP A 104 14.48 -7.84 -3.85
N VAL A 105 13.51 -8.26 -4.68
CA VAL A 105 12.17 -8.66 -4.19
C VAL A 105 12.26 -9.88 -3.28
N ILE A 106 13.05 -10.89 -3.64
CA ILE A 106 13.22 -12.11 -2.83
C ILE A 106 13.82 -11.75 -1.47
N GLU A 107 14.86 -10.93 -1.46
CA GLU A 107 15.52 -10.50 -0.23
C GLU A 107 14.56 -9.69 0.67
N ALA A 108 13.88 -8.70 0.10
CA ALA A 108 12.92 -7.88 0.84
C ALA A 108 11.73 -8.71 1.37
N TYR A 109 11.25 -9.69 0.61
CA TYR A 109 10.20 -10.59 1.04
C TYR A 109 10.61 -11.45 2.22
N GLN A 110 11.80 -12.07 2.14
CA GLN A 110 12.34 -12.89 3.22
C GLN A 110 12.55 -12.07 4.50
N PHE A 111 13.07 -10.85 4.35
CA PHE A 111 13.25 -9.93 5.46
C PHE A 111 11.92 -9.55 6.12
N ALA A 112 10.91 -9.18 5.31
CA ALA A 112 9.59 -8.84 5.81
C ALA A 112 8.96 -10.03 6.58
N GLN A 113 9.08 -11.26 6.05
CA GLN A 113 8.61 -12.46 6.76
C GLN A 113 9.32 -12.69 8.09
N GLN A 114 10.64 -12.51 8.14
CA GLN A 114 11.42 -12.66 9.38
C GLN A 114 10.98 -11.64 10.46
N LYS A 115 10.54 -10.45 10.04
CA LYS A 115 10.00 -9.42 10.93
C LYS A 115 8.51 -9.61 11.28
N GLY A 116 7.85 -10.63 10.70
CA GLY A 116 6.43 -10.90 10.93
C GLY A 116 5.49 -10.00 10.14
N SER A 117 6.00 -9.27 9.14
CA SER A 117 5.22 -8.41 8.27
C SER A 117 4.59 -9.19 7.13
N ILE A 118 3.36 -8.82 6.76
CA ILE A 118 2.68 -9.32 5.56
C ILE A 118 3.00 -8.38 4.41
N LEU A 119 3.69 -8.88 3.38
CA LEU A 119 3.93 -8.13 2.14
C LEU A 119 2.88 -8.49 1.09
N VAL A 120 2.20 -7.48 0.57
CA VAL A 120 1.26 -7.57 -0.56
C VAL A 120 1.84 -6.81 -1.75
N GLY A 121 2.03 -7.49 -2.86
CA GLY A 121 2.78 -6.98 -4.01
C GLY A 121 4.13 -7.67 -4.15
N PRO A 122 5.08 -7.13 -4.92
CA PRO A 122 4.98 -5.89 -5.74
C PRO A 122 4.05 -5.99 -6.94
N ASN A 123 3.83 -4.86 -7.61
CA ASN A 123 2.98 -4.77 -8.81
C ASN A 123 1.49 -5.11 -8.59
N LEU A 124 0.82 -4.38 -7.70
CA LEU A 124 -0.62 -4.53 -7.46
C LEU A 124 -1.50 -3.87 -8.53
N ILE A 125 -0.94 -3.02 -9.38
CA ILE A 125 -1.71 -2.24 -10.37
C ILE A 125 -2.11 -3.07 -11.59
N ASN A 126 -1.32 -4.03 -11.99
CA ASN A 126 -1.54 -4.80 -13.23
C ASN A 126 -2.58 -5.95 -13.13
N MET A 127 -3.40 -5.94 -12.11
CA MET A 127 -4.63 -6.75 -12.14
C MET A 127 -5.77 -6.01 -12.84
N GLY A 128 -5.43 -5.05 -13.69
CA GLY A 128 -6.33 -4.16 -14.36
C GLY A 128 -6.88 -4.71 -15.65
N VAL A 129 -8.15 -4.55 -15.83
CA VAL A 129 -8.86 -4.51 -17.10
C VAL A 129 -8.91 -3.05 -17.52
N GLY A 130 -8.10 -2.67 -18.52
CA GLY A 130 -8.21 -1.40 -19.22
C GLY A 130 -8.05 -0.12 -18.37
N THR A 131 -7.75 0.97 -18.99
CA THR A 131 -7.44 2.35 -18.58
C THR A 131 -8.08 2.97 -17.31
N LYS A 132 -8.67 2.20 -16.41
CA LYS A 132 -9.22 2.65 -15.11
C LYS A 132 -8.72 1.78 -13.96
N THR A 133 -7.43 1.85 -13.74
CA THR A 133 -6.63 1.01 -12.82
C THR A 133 -6.76 1.35 -11.33
N ILE A 134 -7.71 2.16 -10.96
CA ILE A 134 -7.88 2.67 -9.60
C ILE A 134 -8.53 1.66 -8.63
N PRO A 135 -9.45 0.75 -9.04
CA PRO A 135 -10.27 0.00 -8.10
C PRO A 135 -9.54 -0.96 -7.18
N ALA A 136 -8.50 -1.67 -7.64
CA ALA A 136 -7.90 -2.74 -6.84
C ALA A 136 -7.13 -2.23 -5.61
N ILE A 137 -6.36 -1.15 -5.74
CA ILE A 137 -5.66 -0.51 -4.61
C ILE A 137 -6.67 0.07 -3.64
N TYR A 138 -7.71 0.69 -4.16
CA TYR A 138 -8.75 1.27 -3.33
C TYR A 138 -9.53 0.20 -2.56
N ILE A 139 -9.77 -0.97 -3.13
CA ILE A 139 -10.44 -2.09 -2.46
C ILE A 139 -9.62 -2.60 -1.27
N PHE A 140 -8.30 -2.68 -1.37
CA PHE A 140 -7.44 -3.09 -0.26
C PHE A 140 -7.27 -2.01 0.81
N LEU A 141 -7.26 -0.74 0.43
CA LEU A 141 -7.02 0.39 1.33
C LEU A 141 -8.31 0.99 1.91
N PHE A 142 -9.46 0.60 1.40
CA PHE A 142 -10.77 1.13 1.79
C PHE A 142 -11.53 0.16 2.68
N ASN A 143 -11.34 0.29 3.94
CA ASN A 143 -12.16 -0.07 5.11
C ASN A 143 -13.45 -0.86 4.87
N GLY A 144 -13.43 -1.90 4.03
CA GLY A 144 -14.52 -2.87 3.90
C GLY A 144 -15.93 -2.31 3.59
N LYS A 145 -16.09 -1.01 3.42
CA LYS A 145 -17.35 -0.45 2.94
C LYS A 145 -17.44 -0.75 1.45
N ALA A 146 -18.34 -1.66 1.11
CA ALA A 146 -18.68 -1.95 -0.28
C ALA A 146 -18.84 -0.64 -1.04
N VAL A 147 -18.13 -0.53 -2.15
CA VAL A 147 -18.25 0.60 -3.07
C VAL A 147 -19.64 0.51 -3.71
N GLN A 148 -20.65 1.08 -3.05
CA GLN A 148 -22.04 1.04 -3.53
C GLN A 148 -22.34 2.00 -4.67
N ASN A 149 -21.35 2.76 -5.17
CA ASN A 149 -21.57 3.78 -6.19
C ASN A 149 -20.55 3.77 -7.34
N PHE A 150 -20.07 2.61 -7.78
CA PHE A 150 -19.40 2.52 -9.07
C PHE A 150 -20.43 2.14 -10.15
N GLN A 151 -20.96 3.13 -10.84
CA GLN A 151 -21.61 2.92 -12.14
C GLN A 151 -20.52 2.54 -13.17
N ASN A 152 -20.22 1.25 -13.27
CA ASN A 152 -19.32 0.70 -14.26
C ASN A 152 -19.97 -0.54 -14.88
N PRO A 153 -19.91 -0.74 -16.21
CA PRO A 153 -20.53 -1.89 -16.88
C PRO A 153 -19.99 -3.28 -16.47
N TYR A 154 -19.04 -3.35 -15.54
CA TYR A 154 -18.54 -4.60 -14.94
C TYR A 154 -19.04 -4.85 -13.51
N GLU A 155 -20.19 -4.29 -13.15
CA GLU A 155 -20.84 -4.41 -11.83
C GLU A 155 -21.20 -5.83 -11.38
N SER A 156 -20.95 -6.85 -12.20
CA SER A 156 -21.25 -8.24 -11.85
C SER A 156 -20.08 -9.01 -11.20
N MET A 157 -18.90 -8.42 -11.07
CA MET A 157 -17.81 -9.07 -10.33
C MET A 157 -17.95 -8.75 -8.84
N THR A 158 -18.47 -9.70 -8.09
CA THR A 158 -18.52 -9.58 -6.62
C THR A 158 -17.11 -9.50 -6.04
N MET A 159 -16.96 -8.84 -4.90
CA MET A 159 -15.70 -8.75 -4.14
C MET A 159 -15.08 -10.14 -3.90
N GLU A 160 -15.90 -11.17 -3.75
CA GLU A 160 -15.48 -12.56 -3.63
C GLU A 160 -14.78 -13.06 -4.89
N ALA A 161 -15.25 -12.70 -6.08
CA ALA A 161 -14.62 -13.08 -7.34
C ALA A 161 -13.24 -12.43 -7.53
N ILE A 162 -13.07 -11.18 -7.10
CA ILE A 162 -11.78 -10.48 -7.17
C ILE A 162 -10.78 -11.10 -6.19
N VAL A 163 -11.18 -11.30 -4.93
CA VAL A 163 -10.36 -11.95 -3.91
C VAL A 163 -10.03 -13.40 -4.32
N TRP A 164 -11.00 -14.12 -4.86
CA TRP A 164 -10.82 -15.50 -5.33
C TRP A 164 -9.85 -15.58 -6.51
N THR A 165 -9.91 -14.65 -7.46
CA THR A 165 -8.99 -14.57 -8.61
C THR A 165 -7.56 -14.28 -8.16
N VAL A 166 -7.38 -13.41 -7.16
CA VAL A 166 -6.07 -13.13 -6.53
C VAL A 166 -5.52 -14.39 -5.88
N ILE A 167 -6.31 -15.08 -5.05
CA ILE A 167 -5.91 -16.28 -4.33
C ILE A 167 -5.59 -17.43 -5.29
N GLN A 168 -6.36 -17.62 -6.37
CA GLN A 168 -6.11 -18.71 -7.32
C GLN A 168 -4.84 -18.49 -8.15
N ARG A 169 -4.50 -17.26 -8.52
CA ARG A 169 -3.22 -16.98 -9.18
C ARG A 169 -2.01 -17.17 -8.27
N TRP A 170 -2.16 -16.93 -6.99
CA TRP A 170 -1.09 -17.22 -6.01
C TRP A 170 -0.83 -18.70 -5.84
N LYS A 171 -1.85 -19.56 -5.92
CA LYS A 171 -1.68 -21.03 -5.85
C LYS A 171 -0.97 -21.65 -7.06
N VAL A 172 -0.87 -20.92 -8.17
CA VAL A 172 -0.17 -21.39 -9.39
C VAL A 172 1.31 -20.99 -9.38
N LEU A 173 1.73 -20.12 -8.45
CA LEU A 173 3.11 -19.64 -8.30
C LEU A 173 3.85 -20.25 -7.10
N LEU A 174 3.22 -21.15 -6.36
CA LEU A 174 3.78 -22.03 -5.34
C LEU A 174 3.81 -23.48 -5.85
#